data_bd8dbe9ef16935e2c3e0c17833d76688
#
_entry.id   bd8dbe9ef16935e2c3e0c17833d76688
#
_cell.length_a   1.000
_cell.length_b   1.000
_cell.length_c   1.000
_cell.angle_alpha   90.00
_cell.angle_beta   90.00
_cell.angle_gamma   90.00
#
_symmetry.space_group_name_H-M   'P 1'
#
loop_
_entity.id
_entity.type
_entity.pdbx_description
1 polymer ?
#
loop_
_entity_poly.entity_id
_entity_poly.type
_entity_poly.pdbx_seq_one_letter_code
_entity_poly.pdbx_strand_id
1 'polypeptide(L)'
;MTSMSFDDVLLVPQYSDIDSRKSLSTSNQLDDNITLGLPIISSPMDTVTEVDMAFAMDTHGGLGIIHRYNTVNDQARLVKKAKLKGVPVVGAAIGVTGDFLERAQA
;
A
#
# COMPACT_ATOMS: atom_id res chain seq x y z
N MET A 1 2.46 -21.70 -21.11
CA MET A 1 1.89 -20.53 -20.42
C MET A 1 2.68 -19.31 -20.90
N THR A 2 2.04 -18.31 -21.51
CA THR A 2 2.71 -17.09 -21.96
C THR A 2 2.64 -16.07 -20.83
N SER A 3 3.77 -15.57 -20.38
CA SER A 3 3.84 -14.45 -19.45
C SER A 3 4.25 -13.19 -20.21
N MET A 4 3.64 -12.07 -19.86
CA MET A 4 3.88 -10.78 -20.50
C MET A 4 4.21 -9.74 -19.43
N SER A 5 5.13 -8.82 -19.74
CA SER A 5 5.40 -7.63 -18.94
C SER A 5 4.55 -6.45 -19.45
N PHE A 6 4.55 -5.34 -18.72
CA PHE A 6 3.88 -4.12 -19.19
C PHE A 6 4.48 -3.57 -20.49
N ASP A 7 5.74 -3.89 -20.80
CA ASP A 7 6.40 -3.50 -22.05
C ASP A 7 5.90 -4.31 -23.26
N ASP A 8 5.27 -5.46 -23.02
CA ASP A 8 4.78 -6.37 -24.07
C ASP A 8 3.33 -6.08 -24.47
N VAL A 9 2.62 -5.21 -23.76
CA VAL A 9 1.17 -5.00 -23.94
C VAL A 9 0.81 -3.52 -23.94
N LEU A 10 -0.27 -3.20 -24.64
CA LEU A 10 -0.89 -1.86 -24.63
C LEU A 10 -2.37 -2.02 -24.26
N LEU A 11 -2.94 -0.97 -23.67
CA LEU A 11 -4.38 -0.90 -23.44
C LEU A 11 -5.10 -0.70 -24.77
N VAL A 12 -6.12 -1.52 -25.03
CA VAL A 12 -6.99 -1.34 -26.18
C VAL A 12 -7.87 -0.11 -25.93
N PRO A 13 -7.86 0.90 -26.82
CA PRO A 13 -8.73 2.06 -26.71
C PRO A 13 -10.21 1.65 -26.64
N GLN A 14 -10.94 2.26 -25.72
CA GLN A 14 -12.39 2.05 -25.56
C GLN A 14 -13.14 3.36 -25.84
N TYR A 15 -14.42 3.26 -26.10
CA TYR A 15 -15.29 4.43 -26.18
C TYR A 15 -15.29 5.18 -24.86
N SER A 16 -15.26 6.51 -24.92
CA SER A 16 -15.34 7.39 -23.74
C SER A 16 -16.20 8.61 -24.08
N ASP A 17 -17.10 8.94 -23.18
CA ASP A 17 -17.92 10.15 -23.18
C ASP A 17 -17.42 11.20 -22.16
N ILE A 18 -16.18 11.06 -21.71
CA ILE A 18 -15.57 11.93 -20.71
C ILE A 18 -15.01 13.18 -21.39
N ASP A 19 -15.60 14.34 -21.13
CA ASP A 19 -15.21 15.62 -21.70
C ASP A 19 -13.97 16.23 -21.01
N SER A 20 -13.77 15.95 -19.72
CA SER A 20 -12.69 16.57 -18.95
C SER A 20 -12.10 15.62 -17.90
N ARG A 21 -10.77 15.61 -17.81
CA ARG A 21 -10.05 14.89 -16.74
C ARG A 21 -10.40 15.39 -15.35
N LYS A 22 -10.88 16.64 -15.22
CA LYS A 22 -11.27 17.24 -13.93
C LYS A 22 -12.53 16.60 -13.33
N SER A 23 -13.34 15.94 -14.15
CA SER A 23 -14.54 15.23 -13.69
C SER A 23 -14.27 13.81 -13.21
N LEU A 24 -13.03 13.34 -13.32
CA LEU A 24 -12.66 11.98 -12.95
C LEU A 24 -12.19 11.91 -11.50
N SER A 25 -12.56 10.82 -10.82
CA SER A 25 -11.96 10.41 -9.56
C SER A 25 -10.99 9.27 -9.83
N THR A 26 -9.79 9.36 -9.25
CA THR A 26 -8.81 8.27 -9.25
C THR A 26 -8.89 7.42 -7.99
N SER A 27 -9.82 7.72 -7.08
CA SER A 27 -10.00 6.92 -5.87
C SER A 27 -10.33 5.47 -6.22
N ASN A 28 -9.80 4.55 -5.42
CA ASN A 28 -10.01 3.12 -5.62
C ASN A 28 -10.30 2.45 -4.28
N GLN A 29 -11.28 1.58 -4.28
CA GLN A 29 -11.63 0.77 -3.13
C GLN A 29 -10.72 -0.47 -3.09
N LEU A 30 -9.93 -0.61 -2.03
CA LEU A 30 -9.03 -1.73 -1.82
C LEU A 30 -9.78 -2.92 -1.22
N ASP A 31 -10.66 -2.66 -0.26
CA ASP A 31 -11.62 -3.60 0.33
C ASP A 31 -12.86 -2.84 0.84
N ASP A 32 -13.77 -3.55 1.50
CA ASP A 32 -15.04 -2.97 1.99
C ASP A 32 -14.85 -1.80 2.98
N ASN A 33 -13.68 -1.70 3.62
CA ASN A 33 -13.37 -0.71 4.65
C ASN A 33 -12.27 0.28 4.26
N ILE A 34 -11.54 0.03 3.18
CA ILE A 34 -10.36 0.81 2.80
C ILE A 34 -10.55 1.38 1.39
N THR A 35 -10.68 2.69 1.30
CA THR A 35 -10.70 3.43 0.05
C THR A 35 -9.46 4.33 -0.03
N LEU A 36 -8.71 4.21 -1.11
CA LEU A 36 -7.55 5.05 -1.39
C LEU A 36 -7.98 6.23 -2.24
N GLY A 37 -7.78 7.45 -1.76
CA GLY A 37 -7.99 8.68 -2.54
C GLY A 37 -6.94 8.81 -3.64
N LEU A 38 -5.70 8.40 -3.35
CA LEU A 38 -4.61 8.22 -4.30
C LEU A 38 -4.30 6.71 -4.37
N PRO A 39 -4.51 6.04 -5.53
CA PRO A 39 -4.36 4.58 -5.64
C PRO A 39 -2.88 4.18 -5.77
N ILE A 40 -2.07 4.61 -4.83
CA ILE A 40 -0.63 4.32 -4.75
C ILE A 40 -0.34 3.68 -3.40
N ILE A 41 0.44 2.60 -3.44
CA ILE A 41 0.89 1.87 -2.25
C ILE A 41 2.41 1.87 -2.24
N SER A 42 3.03 2.29 -1.13
CA SER A 42 4.49 2.25 -1.01
C SER A 42 4.97 0.84 -0.66
N SER A 43 6.04 0.43 -1.33
CA SER A 43 6.59 -0.93 -1.22
C SER A 43 7.11 -1.26 0.17
N PRO A 44 6.96 -2.52 0.63
CA PRO A 44 7.46 -3.00 1.92
C PRO A 44 8.98 -3.27 1.87
N MET A 45 9.74 -2.23 1.66
CA MET A 45 11.20 -2.25 1.62
C MET A 45 11.75 -1.41 2.76
N ASP A 46 12.83 -1.86 3.38
CA ASP A 46 13.48 -1.16 4.51
C ASP A 46 13.99 0.24 4.17
N THR A 47 14.34 0.44 2.90
CA THR A 47 14.76 1.75 2.37
C THR A 47 13.61 2.61 1.87
N VAL A 48 12.36 2.12 1.88
CA VAL A 48 11.19 2.82 1.33
C VAL A 48 10.15 3.11 2.40
N THR A 49 9.60 2.08 3.07
CA THR A 49 8.43 2.26 3.93
C THR A 49 8.70 1.93 5.38
N GLU A 50 8.90 2.97 6.15
CA GLU A 50 8.80 3.00 7.61
C GLU A 50 7.77 4.06 8.04
N VAL A 51 7.82 4.51 9.28
CA VAL A 51 6.81 5.40 9.89
C VAL A 51 6.59 6.69 9.09
N ASP A 52 7.67 7.34 8.65
CA ASP A 52 7.55 8.64 7.96
C ASP A 52 6.95 8.50 6.56
N MET A 53 7.35 7.46 5.82
CA MET A 53 6.73 7.18 4.52
C MET A 53 5.27 6.76 4.68
N ALA A 54 4.94 5.91 5.66
CA ALA A 54 3.55 5.53 5.92
C ALA A 54 2.68 6.76 6.24
N PHE A 55 3.19 7.70 7.02
CA PHE A 55 2.52 8.97 7.31
C PHE A 55 2.36 9.85 6.07
N ALA A 56 3.41 9.97 5.23
CA ALA A 56 3.33 10.73 4.00
C ALA A 56 2.32 10.13 3.01
N MET A 57 2.31 8.81 2.87
CA MET A 57 1.33 8.11 2.02
C MET A 57 -0.10 8.36 2.48
N ASP A 58 -0.38 8.20 3.78
CA ASP A 58 -1.70 8.47 4.36
C ASP A 58 -2.15 9.92 4.14
N THR A 59 -1.26 10.88 4.38
CA THR A 59 -1.54 12.32 4.18
C THR A 59 -1.99 12.65 2.75
N HIS A 60 -1.51 11.88 1.76
CA HIS A 60 -1.85 12.05 0.35
C HIS A 60 -2.94 11.07 -0.14
N GLY A 61 -3.52 10.29 0.75
CA GLY A 61 -4.60 9.36 0.43
C GLY A 61 -4.15 8.02 -0.16
N GLY A 62 -2.86 7.71 -0.05
CA GLY A 62 -2.29 6.40 -0.41
C GLY A 62 -2.17 5.46 0.79
N LEU A 63 -1.42 4.38 0.65
CA LEU A 63 -1.21 3.39 1.70
C LEU A 63 0.28 3.04 1.84
N GLY A 64 0.79 3.05 3.06
CA GLY A 64 2.13 2.56 3.38
C GLY A 64 2.11 1.13 3.88
N ILE A 65 3.01 0.27 3.39
CA ILE A 65 3.19 -1.11 3.87
C ILE A 65 4.56 -1.22 4.54
N ILE A 66 4.57 -1.38 5.87
CA ILE A 66 5.80 -1.54 6.66
C ILE A 66 6.50 -2.84 6.28
N HIS A 67 7.81 -2.77 6.07
CA HIS A 67 8.64 -3.92 5.70
C HIS A 67 8.80 -4.94 6.83
N ARG A 68 9.26 -6.16 6.48
CA ARG A 68 9.52 -7.27 7.41
C ARG A 68 11.01 -7.60 7.60
N TYR A 69 11.92 -6.73 7.15
CA TYR A 69 13.38 -6.91 7.29
C TYR A 69 13.88 -6.49 8.67
N ASN A 70 13.20 -6.98 9.70
CA ASN A 70 13.42 -6.67 11.12
C ASN A 70 12.81 -7.76 12.00
N THR A 71 12.99 -7.66 13.30
CA THR A 71 12.33 -8.58 14.24
C THR A 71 10.82 -8.35 14.29
N VAL A 72 10.06 -9.34 14.77
CA VAL A 72 8.61 -9.22 15.02
C VAL A 72 8.31 -7.99 15.87
N ASN A 73 9.04 -7.83 16.99
CA ASN A 73 8.87 -6.71 17.91
C ASN A 73 9.19 -5.35 17.27
N ASP A 74 10.20 -5.29 16.40
CA ASP A 74 10.54 -4.04 15.72
C ASP A 74 9.48 -3.64 14.70
N GLN A 75 8.95 -4.59 13.93
CA GLN A 75 7.85 -4.31 13.00
C GLN A 75 6.59 -3.85 13.74
N ALA A 76 6.20 -4.56 14.81
CA ALA A 76 5.06 -4.17 15.64
C ALA A 76 5.25 -2.75 16.23
N ARG A 77 6.49 -2.41 16.63
CA ARG A 77 6.83 -1.07 17.11
C ARG A 77 6.70 -0.01 16.01
N LEU A 78 7.10 -0.29 14.77
CA LEU A 78 6.94 0.62 13.64
C LEU A 78 5.45 0.86 13.32
N VAL A 79 4.63 -0.20 13.29
CA VAL A 79 3.17 -0.11 13.11
C VAL A 79 2.55 0.76 14.22
N LYS A 80 2.89 0.48 15.48
CA LYS A 80 2.40 1.25 16.63
C LYS A 80 2.81 2.73 16.53
N LYS A 81 4.05 3.03 16.16
CA LYS A 81 4.51 4.42 15.96
C LYS A 81 3.74 5.12 14.84
N ALA A 82 3.47 4.45 13.71
CA ALA A 82 2.66 5.01 12.63
C ALA A 82 1.24 5.35 13.13
N LYS A 83 0.61 4.43 13.86
CA LYS A 83 -0.72 4.67 14.49
C LYS A 83 -0.70 5.86 15.45
N LEU A 84 0.30 5.97 16.32
CA LEU A 84 0.46 7.10 17.24
C LEU A 84 0.72 8.42 16.53
N LYS A 85 1.33 8.39 15.35
CA LYS A 85 1.54 9.58 14.49
C LYS A 85 0.25 10.02 13.77
N GLY A 86 -0.82 9.24 13.86
CA GLY A 86 -2.13 9.58 13.31
C GLY A 86 -2.49 8.86 12.01
N VAL A 87 -1.71 7.83 11.59
CA VAL A 87 -2.02 7.02 10.41
C VAL A 87 -3.13 6.03 10.75
N PRO A 88 -4.36 6.20 10.22
CA PRO A 88 -5.49 5.34 10.58
C PRO A 88 -5.37 3.93 9.99
N VAL A 89 -4.82 3.83 8.78
CA VAL A 89 -4.60 2.56 8.08
C VAL A 89 -3.15 2.44 7.66
N VAL A 90 -2.48 1.40 8.12
CA VAL A 90 -1.11 1.06 7.74
C VAL A 90 -1.01 -0.44 7.52
N GLY A 91 -0.39 -0.84 6.42
CA GLY A 91 -0.10 -2.25 6.14
C GLY A 91 1.20 -2.71 6.78
N ALA A 92 1.33 -4.00 6.97
CA ALA A 92 2.58 -4.64 7.37
C ALA A 92 2.80 -5.91 6.55
N ALA A 93 4.00 -6.08 6.02
CA ALA A 93 4.36 -7.27 5.27
C ALA A 93 4.61 -8.45 6.22
N ILE A 94 4.02 -9.60 5.90
CA ILE A 94 4.32 -10.88 6.56
C ILE A 94 4.76 -11.91 5.51
N GLY A 95 5.41 -12.97 5.95
CA GLY A 95 5.74 -14.09 5.09
C GLY A 95 4.64 -15.15 5.06
N VAL A 96 4.97 -16.32 4.50
CA VAL A 96 4.12 -17.53 4.52
C VAL A 96 4.82 -18.70 5.22
N THR A 97 6.00 -18.46 5.77
CA THR A 97 6.84 -19.45 6.49
C THR A 97 7.47 -18.78 7.70
N GLY A 98 8.02 -19.59 8.60
CA GLY A 98 8.72 -19.09 9.81
C GLY A 98 7.76 -18.40 10.78
N ASP A 99 8.10 -17.18 11.17
CA ASP A 99 7.43 -16.37 12.19
C ASP A 99 6.17 -15.62 11.73
N PHE A 100 5.61 -15.99 10.56
CA PHE A 100 4.54 -15.20 9.93
C PHE A 100 3.28 -15.07 10.79
N LEU A 101 2.88 -16.12 11.51
CA LEU A 101 1.71 -16.06 12.41
C LEU A 101 1.96 -15.17 13.62
N GLU A 102 3.13 -15.32 14.25
CA GLU A 102 3.54 -14.46 15.36
C GLU A 102 3.58 -12.98 14.93
N ARG A 103 4.12 -12.72 13.74
CA ARG A 103 4.20 -11.39 13.15
C ARG A 103 2.84 -10.79 12.82
N ALA A 104 1.88 -11.61 12.40
CA ALA A 104 0.51 -11.17 12.13
C ALA A 104 -0.28 -10.85 13.41
N GLN A 105 0.10 -11.45 14.55
CA GLN A 105 -0.56 -11.28 15.84
C GLN A 105 0.04 -10.16 16.70
N ALA A 106 1.27 -9.74 16.41
CA ALA A 106 1.99 -8.72 17.18
C ALA A 106 1.49 -7.31 16.88
#